data_b5b98134dfacc761e1d6c3319047ca57
#
_entry.id   b5b98134dfacc761e1d6c3319047ca57
#
_cell.length_a   1.000
_cell.length_b   1.000
_cell.length_c   1.000
_cell.angle_alpha   90.00
_cell.angle_beta   90.00
_cell.angle_gamma   90.00
#
_symmetry.space_group_name_H-M   'P 1'
#
loop_
_entity.id
_entity.type
_entity.pdbx_description
1 polymer ?
#
loop_
_entity_poly.entity_id
_entity_poly.type
_entity_poly.pdbx_seq_one_letter_code
_entity_poly.pdbx_strand_id
1 'polypeptide(L)'
;MSSQLHHVVMRSHSAEQFIKFLTDVAGMSVQAAFRVPGEVLETTLKWPPSDGADITILGSGTAGLIEVIDVREHLRTVAPEGLAALSFMTDDFASTQDKARAFADDVTVFDAGGSGVDLFFCTMEGVPIEFMGGYAVDAGEKG
;
A
#
# COMPACT_ATOMS: atom_id res chain seq x y z
N MET A 1 19.13 -0.82 11.45
CA MET A 1 18.24 -1.12 10.33
C MET A 1 16.87 -1.47 10.87
N SER A 2 15.83 -0.83 10.38
CA SER A 2 14.47 -1.09 10.83
C SER A 2 13.47 -0.77 9.75
N SER A 3 12.26 -1.26 9.95
CA SER A 3 11.14 -0.96 9.07
C SER A 3 10.00 -0.40 9.90
N GLN A 4 9.18 0.41 9.28
CA GLN A 4 8.05 1.05 9.94
C GLN A 4 6.81 0.83 9.09
N LEU A 5 5.71 0.43 9.71
CA LEU A 5 4.45 0.32 9.00
C LEU A 5 4.02 1.72 8.56
N HIS A 6 3.90 1.91 7.26
CA HIS A 6 3.57 3.21 6.68
C HIS A 6 2.08 3.32 6.46
N HIS A 7 1.50 2.35 5.79
CA HIS A 7 0.05 2.38 5.56
C HIS A 7 -0.51 0.98 5.35
N VAL A 8 -1.81 0.91 5.52
CA VAL A 8 -2.60 -0.29 5.27
C VAL A 8 -3.47 0.00 4.05
N VAL A 9 -3.53 -0.92 3.11
CA VAL A 9 -4.33 -0.76 1.91
C VAL A 9 -5.62 -1.56 2.05
N MET A 10 -6.76 -0.89 1.88
CA MET A 10 -8.08 -1.49 2.04
C MET A 10 -8.86 -1.41 0.74
N ARG A 11 -9.42 -2.54 0.31
CA ARG A 11 -10.38 -2.55 -0.79
C ARG A 11 -11.75 -2.19 -0.23
N SER A 12 -12.45 -1.30 -0.89
CA SER A 12 -13.77 -0.87 -0.43
C SER A 12 -14.77 -0.92 -1.58
N HIS A 13 -15.95 -1.47 -1.30
CA HIS A 13 -17.07 -1.43 -2.24
C HIS A 13 -17.98 -0.24 -1.97
N SER A 14 -17.70 0.52 -0.91
CA SER A 14 -18.44 1.71 -0.55
C SER A 14 -17.45 2.77 -0.09
N ALA A 15 -16.54 3.15 -0.99
CA ALA A 15 -15.41 3.99 -0.63
C ALA A 15 -15.83 5.33 -0.06
N GLU A 16 -16.86 5.96 -0.61
CA GLU A 16 -17.32 7.24 -0.14
C GLU A 16 -17.76 7.15 1.32
N GLN A 17 -18.50 6.12 1.67
CA GLN A 17 -18.95 5.92 3.04
C GLN A 17 -17.80 5.58 3.97
N PHE A 18 -16.87 4.75 3.52
CA PHE A 18 -15.72 4.38 4.33
C PHE A 18 -14.84 5.59 4.62
N ILE A 19 -14.59 6.41 3.60
CA ILE A 19 -13.82 7.63 3.77
C ILE A 19 -14.52 8.55 4.75
N LYS A 20 -15.83 8.70 4.64
CA LYS A 20 -16.59 9.54 5.55
C LYS A 20 -16.51 9.01 6.99
N PHE A 21 -16.56 7.71 7.17
CA PHE A 21 -16.37 7.11 8.49
C PHE A 21 -14.99 7.45 9.05
N LEU A 22 -13.96 7.31 8.24
CA LEU A 22 -12.60 7.59 8.71
C LEU A 22 -12.39 9.05 9.04
N THR A 23 -13.03 9.96 8.32
CA THR A 23 -12.90 11.39 8.61
C THR A 23 -13.76 11.81 9.78
N ASP A 24 -15.03 11.40 9.81
CA ASP A 24 -15.98 11.88 10.80
C ASP A 24 -15.86 11.16 12.14
N VAL A 25 -15.54 9.87 12.12
CA VAL A 25 -15.50 9.08 13.35
C VAL A 25 -14.06 8.89 13.84
N ALA A 26 -13.15 8.53 12.94
CA ALA A 26 -11.76 8.29 13.34
C ALA A 26 -10.91 9.56 13.36
N GLY A 27 -11.43 10.67 12.84
CA GLY A 27 -10.71 11.94 12.89
C GLY A 27 -9.55 12.05 11.92
N MET A 28 -9.52 11.21 10.91
CA MET A 28 -8.46 11.27 9.90
C MET A 28 -8.75 12.36 8.88
N SER A 29 -7.71 12.80 8.19
CA SER A 29 -7.82 13.77 7.11
C SER A 29 -7.40 13.14 5.81
N VAL A 30 -8.04 13.55 4.71
CA VAL A 30 -7.61 13.11 3.38
C VAL A 30 -6.29 13.82 3.07
N GLN A 31 -5.25 13.04 2.83
CA GLN A 31 -3.92 13.56 2.53
C GLN A 31 -3.63 13.54 1.05
N ALA A 32 -4.20 12.60 0.31
CA ALA A 32 -3.99 12.49 -1.13
C ALA A 32 -5.14 11.72 -1.75
N ALA A 33 -5.42 12.03 -3.01
CA ALA A 33 -6.39 11.30 -3.80
C ALA A 33 -5.86 11.27 -5.23
N PHE A 34 -5.80 10.08 -5.82
CA PHE A 34 -5.24 9.94 -7.15
C PHE A 34 -5.75 8.65 -7.78
N ARG A 35 -5.41 8.45 -9.04
CA ARG A 35 -5.82 7.26 -9.77
C ARG A 35 -4.60 6.40 -10.05
N VAL A 36 -4.75 5.10 -9.81
CA VAL A 36 -3.70 4.13 -10.10
C VAL A 36 -4.08 3.39 -11.39
N PRO A 37 -3.16 3.31 -12.37
CA PRO A 37 -3.44 2.59 -13.61
C PRO A 37 -3.65 1.09 -13.36
N GLY A 38 -4.43 0.46 -14.25
CA GLY A 38 -4.74 -0.95 -14.10
C GLY A 38 -3.52 -1.85 -14.10
N GLU A 39 -2.52 -1.54 -14.92
CA GLU A 39 -1.32 -2.37 -14.98
C GLU A 39 -0.53 -2.37 -13.67
N VAL A 40 -0.60 -1.29 -12.89
CA VAL A 40 0.04 -1.24 -11.59
C VAL A 40 -0.69 -2.18 -10.63
N LEU A 41 -2.02 -2.19 -10.67
CA LEU A 41 -2.81 -3.08 -9.82
C LEU A 41 -2.58 -4.54 -10.18
N GLU A 42 -2.41 -4.85 -11.46
CA GLU A 42 -2.09 -6.20 -11.90
C GLU A 42 -0.75 -6.65 -11.34
N THR A 43 0.25 -5.79 -11.39
CA THR A 43 1.61 -6.14 -10.96
C THR A 43 1.70 -6.23 -9.44
N THR A 44 1.11 -5.27 -8.72
CA THR A 44 1.32 -5.16 -7.28
C THR A 44 0.31 -5.93 -6.46
N LEU A 45 -0.95 -5.95 -6.88
CA LEU A 45 -2.01 -6.59 -6.11
C LEU A 45 -2.58 -7.82 -6.81
N LYS A 46 -2.06 -8.16 -7.99
CA LYS A 46 -2.48 -9.34 -8.75
C LYS A 46 -3.94 -9.25 -9.17
N TRP A 47 -4.41 -8.05 -9.44
CA TRP A 47 -5.77 -7.84 -9.93
C TRP A 47 -5.88 -8.22 -11.41
N PRO A 48 -7.07 -8.55 -11.87
CA PRO A 48 -7.27 -8.78 -13.31
C PRO A 48 -7.14 -7.46 -14.07
N PRO A 49 -6.98 -7.52 -15.39
CA PRO A 49 -6.87 -6.30 -16.19
C PRO A 49 -8.06 -5.37 -15.98
N SER A 50 -7.77 -4.08 -15.84
CA SER A 50 -8.78 -3.06 -15.61
C SER A 50 -8.24 -1.71 -16.05
N ASP A 51 -9.09 -0.69 -15.99
CA ASP A 51 -8.68 0.68 -16.30
C ASP A 51 -8.18 1.40 -15.05
N GLY A 52 -8.00 0.70 -13.95
CA GLY A 52 -7.43 1.27 -12.75
C GLY A 52 -8.46 1.51 -11.66
N ALA A 53 -8.04 2.23 -10.63
CA ALA A 53 -8.91 2.52 -9.49
C ALA A 53 -8.56 3.87 -8.88
N ASP A 54 -9.55 4.47 -8.26
CA ASP A 54 -9.35 5.71 -7.50
C ASP A 54 -8.86 5.35 -6.11
N ILE A 55 -7.86 6.06 -5.65
CA ILE A 55 -7.19 5.82 -4.37
C ILE A 55 -7.32 7.07 -3.52
N THR A 56 -7.62 6.88 -2.24
CA THR A 56 -7.62 7.97 -1.27
C THR A 56 -6.76 7.55 -0.09
N ILE A 57 -5.81 8.40 0.30
CA ILE A 57 -4.96 8.15 1.45
C ILE A 57 -5.37 9.08 2.58
N LEU A 58 -5.63 8.51 3.75
CA LEU A 58 -6.07 9.24 4.90
C LEU A 58 -5.14 9.01 6.09
N GLY A 59 -5.04 9.99 6.94
CA GLY A 59 -4.24 9.88 8.15
C GLY A 59 -4.05 11.23 8.81
N SER A 60 -3.13 11.30 9.75
CA SER A 60 -2.81 12.53 10.44
C SER A 60 -1.30 12.76 10.56
N GLY A 61 -0.52 12.03 9.79
CA GLY A 61 0.94 12.15 9.87
C GLY A 61 1.61 11.51 8.68
N THR A 62 2.85 11.08 8.87
CA THR A 62 3.66 10.51 7.81
C THR A 62 3.68 8.99 7.82
N ALA A 63 3.00 8.39 8.78
CA ALA A 63 2.87 6.94 8.88
C ALA A 63 1.55 6.64 9.58
N GLY A 64 1.16 5.39 9.63
CA GLY A 64 -0.11 5.01 10.21
C GLY A 64 -1.29 5.43 9.34
N LEU A 65 -1.09 5.41 8.04
CA LEU A 65 -2.08 5.87 7.08
C LEU A 65 -2.99 4.73 6.63
N ILE A 66 -4.15 5.07 6.10
CA ILE A 66 -5.02 4.11 5.44
C ILE A 66 -5.18 4.54 3.99
N GLU A 67 -4.89 3.63 3.08
CA GLU A 67 -5.09 3.84 1.66
C GLU A 67 -6.34 3.09 1.25
N VAL A 68 -7.35 3.79 0.76
CA VAL A 68 -8.62 3.20 0.38
C VAL A 68 -8.68 3.08 -1.13
N ILE A 69 -8.88 1.86 -1.62
CA ILE A 69 -9.07 1.61 -3.05
C ILE A 69 -10.57 1.49 -3.30
N ASP A 70 -11.07 2.32 -4.20
CA ASP A 70 -12.47 2.25 -4.62
C ASP A 70 -12.59 1.16 -5.69
N VAL A 71 -13.08 0.00 -5.29
CA VAL A 71 -13.19 -1.15 -6.21
C VAL A 71 -14.37 -0.92 -7.15
N ARG A 72 -14.06 -0.84 -8.46
CA ARG A 72 -15.11 -0.67 -9.48
C ARG A 72 -16.09 -1.82 -9.42
N GLU A 73 -17.35 -1.53 -9.75
CA GLU A 73 -18.42 -2.51 -9.59
C GLU A 73 -18.12 -3.82 -10.31
N HIS A 74 -17.60 -3.75 -11.51
CA HIS A 74 -17.33 -4.96 -12.30
C HIS A 74 -16.18 -5.82 -11.75
N LEU A 75 -15.43 -5.32 -10.79
CA LEU A 75 -14.30 -6.05 -10.18
C LEU A 75 -14.64 -6.59 -8.79
N ARG A 76 -15.83 -6.32 -8.27
CA ARG A 76 -16.15 -6.63 -6.87
C ARG A 76 -16.21 -8.12 -6.58
N THR A 77 -16.44 -8.95 -7.59
CA THR A 77 -16.46 -10.39 -7.39
C THR A 77 -15.05 -10.97 -7.26
N VAL A 78 -14.04 -10.31 -7.83
CA VAL A 78 -12.66 -10.80 -7.77
C VAL A 78 -11.79 -9.98 -6.82
N ALA A 79 -12.27 -8.83 -6.39
CA ALA A 79 -11.57 -7.98 -5.43
C ALA A 79 -12.53 -7.67 -4.26
N PRO A 80 -12.68 -8.61 -3.33
CA PRO A 80 -13.61 -8.44 -2.23
C PRO A 80 -13.16 -7.34 -1.29
N GLU A 81 -14.09 -6.89 -0.46
CA GLU A 81 -13.78 -5.88 0.55
C GLU A 81 -12.76 -6.41 1.54
N GLY A 82 -12.00 -5.51 2.11
CA GLY A 82 -11.10 -5.83 3.19
C GLY A 82 -9.65 -5.51 2.89
N LEU A 83 -8.77 -6.11 3.66
CA LEU A 83 -7.34 -5.83 3.59
C LEU A 83 -6.77 -6.25 2.24
N ALA A 84 -6.11 -5.32 1.57
CA ALA A 84 -5.48 -5.58 0.28
C ALA A 84 -3.97 -5.75 0.40
N ALA A 85 -3.33 -4.97 1.28
CA ALA A 85 -1.87 -5.02 1.41
C ALA A 85 -1.42 -4.30 2.67
N LEU A 86 -0.21 -4.61 3.10
CA LEU A 86 0.49 -3.86 4.14
C LEU A 86 1.69 -3.21 3.48
N SER A 87 2.00 -1.98 3.86
CA SER A 87 3.12 -1.27 3.27
C SER A 87 4.04 -0.74 4.35
N PHE A 88 5.32 -1.03 4.20
CA PHE A 88 6.35 -0.62 5.15
C PHE A 88 7.36 0.30 4.49
N MET A 89 7.90 1.22 5.26
CA MET A 89 9.09 1.96 4.88
C MET A 89 10.30 1.25 5.49
N THR A 90 11.40 1.20 4.79
CA THR A 90 12.63 0.63 5.36
C THR A 90 13.80 1.56 5.09
N ASP A 91 14.73 1.61 6.04
CA ASP A 91 15.94 2.39 5.92
C ASP A 91 17.11 1.59 5.33
N ASP A 92 16.89 0.31 5.04
CA ASP A 92 17.89 -0.54 4.42
C ASP A 92 17.20 -1.51 3.46
N PHE A 93 16.97 -1.02 2.25
CA PHE A 93 16.21 -1.74 1.26
C PHE A 93 16.85 -3.08 0.89
N ALA A 94 18.16 -3.07 0.62
CA ALA A 94 18.85 -4.28 0.18
C ALA A 94 18.83 -5.37 1.25
N SER A 95 19.11 -5.01 2.50
CA SER A 95 19.10 -5.97 3.59
C SER A 95 17.69 -6.49 3.85
N THR A 96 16.69 -5.62 3.80
CA THR A 96 15.30 -6.04 4.00
C THR A 96 14.87 -7.01 2.91
N GLN A 97 15.26 -6.73 1.65
CA GLN A 97 14.93 -7.60 0.53
C GLN A 97 15.57 -8.97 0.70
N ASP A 98 16.84 -9.02 1.10
CA ASP A 98 17.53 -10.29 1.31
C ASP A 98 16.85 -11.11 2.40
N LYS A 99 16.45 -10.46 3.48
CA LYS A 99 15.77 -11.15 4.57
C LYS A 99 14.40 -11.67 4.13
N ALA A 100 13.68 -10.89 3.33
CA ALA A 100 12.38 -11.31 2.85
C ALA A 100 12.48 -12.57 2.00
N ARG A 101 13.55 -12.72 1.22
CA ARG A 101 13.72 -13.89 0.36
C ARG A 101 13.88 -15.18 1.16
N ALA A 102 14.24 -15.10 2.42
CA ALA A 102 14.33 -16.28 3.27
C ALA A 102 12.95 -16.79 3.68
N PHE A 103 11.90 -15.98 3.54
CA PHE A 103 10.55 -16.32 3.97
C PHE A 103 9.56 -16.42 2.83
N ALA A 104 9.78 -15.71 1.74
CA ALA A 104 8.82 -15.65 0.64
C ALA A 104 9.52 -15.96 -0.68
N ASP A 105 8.84 -16.71 -1.54
CA ASP A 105 9.38 -17.10 -2.84
C ASP A 105 9.12 -16.07 -3.92
N ASP A 106 8.16 -15.17 -3.69
CA ASP A 106 7.67 -14.28 -4.72
C ASP A 106 8.16 -12.84 -4.58
N VAL A 107 9.35 -12.64 -4.02
CA VAL A 107 9.91 -11.29 -3.89
C VAL A 107 10.14 -10.70 -5.28
N THR A 108 9.45 -9.60 -5.56
CA THR A 108 9.49 -8.95 -6.88
C THR A 108 9.83 -7.48 -6.71
N VAL A 109 10.92 -7.05 -7.32
CA VAL A 109 11.32 -5.64 -7.29
C VAL A 109 10.52 -4.88 -8.33
N PHE A 110 9.99 -3.74 -7.94
CA PHE A 110 9.18 -2.92 -8.81
C PHE A 110 9.90 -1.59 -9.02
N ASP A 111 10.10 -1.24 -10.30
CA ASP A 111 10.73 0.02 -10.64
C ASP A 111 9.65 1.09 -10.70
N ALA A 112 9.72 2.03 -9.79
CA ALA A 112 8.72 3.09 -9.71
C ALA A 112 8.99 4.24 -10.70
N GLY A 113 9.81 4.02 -11.71
CA GLY A 113 9.93 4.97 -12.81
C GLY A 113 10.68 6.24 -12.48
N GLY A 114 11.75 6.14 -11.72
CA GLY A 114 12.57 7.33 -11.45
C GLY A 114 12.05 8.20 -10.34
N SER A 115 11.09 7.72 -9.57
CA SER A 115 10.56 8.47 -8.43
C SER A 115 11.56 8.60 -7.31
N GLY A 116 12.65 7.86 -7.35
CA GLY A 116 13.62 7.82 -6.26
C GLY A 116 13.23 6.87 -5.14
N VAL A 117 12.16 6.13 -5.32
CA VAL A 117 11.68 5.17 -4.34
C VAL A 117 11.85 3.77 -4.89
N ASP A 118 12.56 2.93 -4.17
CA ASP A 118 12.67 1.52 -4.52
C ASP A 118 11.54 0.77 -3.86
N LEU A 119 10.94 -0.17 -4.59
CA LEU A 119 9.83 -0.96 -4.08
C LEU A 119 10.11 -2.43 -4.30
N PHE A 120 9.71 -3.27 -3.34
CA PHE A 120 9.55 -4.68 -3.64
C PHE A 120 8.30 -5.20 -2.95
N PHE A 121 7.78 -6.28 -3.50
CA PHE A 121 6.56 -6.91 -2.99
C PHE A 121 6.83 -8.37 -2.73
N CYS A 122 6.17 -8.91 -1.72
CA CYS A 122 6.12 -10.34 -1.50
C CYS A 122 4.75 -10.66 -0.90
N THR A 123 4.46 -11.94 -0.71
CA THR A 123 3.19 -12.35 -0.14
C THR A 123 3.45 -13.21 1.10
N MET A 124 2.78 -12.87 2.19
CA MET A 124 2.83 -13.66 3.42
C MET A 124 1.40 -13.86 3.90
N GLU A 125 1.04 -15.10 4.19
CA GLU A 125 -0.30 -15.44 4.68
C GLU A 125 -1.39 -14.93 3.73
N GLY A 126 -1.11 -14.96 2.44
CA GLY A 126 -2.07 -14.51 1.43
C GLY A 126 -2.18 -13.00 1.30
N VAL A 127 -1.39 -12.23 2.04
CA VAL A 127 -1.45 -10.76 2.01
C VAL A 127 -0.25 -10.22 1.26
N PRO A 128 -0.45 -9.40 0.22
CA PRO A 128 0.65 -8.68 -0.41
C PRO A 128 1.30 -7.72 0.57
N ILE A 129 2.61 -7.71 0.59
CA ILE A 129 3.38 -6.84 1.48
C ILE A 129 4.36 -6.05 0.64
N GLU A 130 4.30 -4.74 0.78
CA GLU A 130 5.15 -3.82 0.05
C GLU A 130 6.21 -3.26 0.99
N PHE A 131 7.43 -3.16 0.51
CA PHE A 131 8.48 -2.44 1.20
C PHE A 131 8.97 -1.31 0.31
N MET A 132 9.08 -0.11 0.88
CA MET A 132 9.53 1.08 0.18
C MET A 132 10.87 1.51 0.76
N GLY A 133 11.87 1.64 -0.10
CA GLY A 133 13.15 2.22 0.27
C GLY A 133 13.21 3.67 -0.15
N GLY A 134 14.33 4.34 0.14
CA GLY A 134 14.50 5.73 -0.22
C GLY A 134 13.89 6.71 0.75
N TYR A 135 13.29 6.22 1.84
CA TYR A 135 12.74 7.04 2.90
C TYR A 135 13.54 6.83 4.18
N ALA A 136 13.67 7.87 4.97
CA ALA A 136 14.17 7.70 6.32
C ALA A 136 13.03 7.14 7.17
N VAL A 137 13.32 6.14 7.97
CA VAL A 137 12.33 5.60 8.89
C VAL A 137 12.19 6.59 10.04
N ASP A 138 10.95 7.07 10.23
CA ASP A 138 10.71 8.09 11.23
C ASP A 138 10.34 7.44 12.55
N ALA A 139 11.25 6.78 13.14
CA ALA A 139 10.99 6.09 14.38
C ALA A 139 11.41 6.92 15.56
N GLY A 140 11.27 8.20 15.46
CA GLY A 140 11.70 9.10 16.51
C GLY A 140 13.16 9.34 16.48
N GLU A 141 13.80 8.85 15.45
CA GLU A 141 15.13 9.04 15.40
C GLU A 141 15.46 10.40 15.18
N LYS A 142 14.66 11.09 14.73
CA LYS A 142 14.96 12.33 14.53
C LYS A 142 14.73 12.95 15.49
N GLY A 143 14.38 12.17 15.96
CA GLY A 143 14.27 13.02 16.99
C GLY A 143 15.03 14.02 16.47
#